data_0686c61b3ed999640ff7d7d3add1255c
#
_entry.id   0686c61b3ed999640ff7d7d3add1255c
#
_cell.length_a   1.000
_cell.length_b   1.000
_cell.length_c   1.000
_cell.angle_alpha   90.00
_cell.angle_beta   90.00
_cell.angle_gamma   90.00
#
_symmetry.space_group_name_H-M   'P 1'
#
loop_
_entity.id
_entity.type
_entity.pdbx_description
1 polymer ?
#
loop_
_entity_poly.entity_id
_entity_poly.type
_entity_poly.pdbx_seq_one_letter_code
_entity_poly.pdbx_strand_id
1 'polypeptide(L)'
;GRLLLDKEEIEKFSALEDDPYSAETIGEKDVKKERVCPYCGEQQYKINFEKPTSFVEVISVVDENTGKTIKTEQKLTSADIRERLERIPDDDLRLLGIDPDVARPEWAVLTVLPVPPVTVRPSIILENGQRSEDDLTHKLVDIIRINQRFRENQDAGAPQLIIEVNHR
;
A
#
# COMPACT_ATOMS: atom_id res chain seq x y z
N GLY A 1 -10.05 5.90 -9.07
CA GLY A 1 -9.67 7.11 -9.78
C GLY A 1 -8.57 6.81 -10.78
N ARG A 2 -8.61 7.47 -11.93
CA ARG A 2 -7.50 7.41 -12.89
C ARG A 2 -6.29 8.12 -12.33
N LEU A 3 -5.09 7.67 -12.71
CA LEU A 3 -3.86 8.42 -12.48
C LEU A 3 -4.02 9.83 -13.09
N LEU A 4 -3.73 10.84 -12.30
CA LEU A 4 -3.89 12.23 -12.67
C LEU A 4 -2.62 12.76 -13.36
N LEU A 5 -2.29 12.20 -14.50
CA LEU A 5 -1.32 12.82 -15.38
C LEU A 5 -2.10 13.45 -16.54
N ASP A 6 -2.01 14.76 -16.66
CA ASP A 6 -2.51 15.48 -17.83
C ASP A 6 -1.64 15.17 -19.05
N LYS A 7 -2.20 15.25 -20.27
CA LYS A 7 -1.42 15.03 -21.50
C LYS A 7 -0.18 15.92 -21.58
N GLU A 8 -0.27 17.15 -21.10
CA GLU A 8 0.86 18.08 -21.04
C GLU A 8 1.93 17.65 -20.01
N GLU A 9 1.52 17.00 -18.91
CA GLU A 9 2.43 16.44 -17.93
C GLU A 9 3.12 15.18 -18.46
N ILE A 10 2.39 14.37 -19.24
CA ILE A 10 2.95 13.17 -19.91
C ILE A 10 4.00 13.59 -20.96
N GLU A 11 3.73 14.62 -21.75
CA GLU A 11 4.71 15.15 -22.72
C GLU A 11 5.94 15.74 -22.04
N LYS A 12 5.78 16.37 -20.88
CA LYS A 12 6.93 16.83 -20.06
C LYS A 12 7.73 15.67 -19.47
N PHE A 13 7.07 14.58 -19.07
CA PHE A 13 7.76 13.37 -18.59
C PHE A 13 8.52 12.67 -19.73
N SER A 14 7.96 12.57 -20.91
CA SER A 14 8.64 11.97 -22.07
C SER A 14 9.80 12.81 -22.61
N ALA A 15 9.80 14.12 -22.37
CA ALA A 15 10.92 15.01 -22.73
C ALA A 15 12.09 14.99 -21.72
N LEU A 16 11.92 14.32 -20.57
CA LEU A 16 12.92 14.23 -19.48
C LEU A 16 13.67 12.90 -19.47
N GLU A 17 13.69 12.16 -20.58
CA GLU A 17 14.33 10.84 -20.69
C GLU A 17 15.83 10.83 -20.37
N ASP A 18 16.48 11.97 -20.23
CA ASP A 18 17.94 12.06 -20.00
C ASP A 18 18.36 12.26 -18.53
N ASP A 19 17.41 12.41 -17.56
CA ASP A 19 17.80 12.55 -16.14
C ASP A 19 16.81 11.87 -15.17
N PRO A 20 17.15 10.64 -14.68
CA PRO A 20 16.31 9.90 -13.74
C PRO A 20 16.18 10.54 -12.34
N TYR A 21 16.96 11.60 -12.04
CA TYR A 21 16.89 12.30 -10.74
C TYR A 21 16.09 13.61 -10.77
N SER A 22 15.64 14.08 -11.92
CA SER A 22 14.86 15.32 -12.02
C SER A 22 13.40 15.17 -11.57
N ALA A 23 12.92 13.94 -11.38
CA ALA A 23 11.57 13.64 -10.88
C ALA A 23 11.30 14.19 -9.47
N GLU A 24 12.35 14.40 -8.64
CA GLU A 24 12.21 14.98 -7.30
C GLU A 24 11.90 16.49 -7.30
N THR A 25 12.27 17.19 -8.37
CA THR A 25 12.15 18.65 -8.44
C THR A 25 10.79 19.13 -8.94
N ILE A 26 10.04 18.28 -9.64
CA ILE A 26 8.72 18.63 -10.22
C ILE A 26 7.62 18.56 -9.15
N GLY A 27 7.79 17.75 -8.08
CA GLY A 27 6.79 17.52 -7.04
C GLY A 27 6.57 18.64 -6.04
N GLU A 28 7.53 19.57 -5.84
CA GLU A 28 7.48 20.50 -4.70
C GLU A 28 6.78 21.83 -4.96
N LYS A 29 6.66 22.29 -6.19
CA LYS A 29 6.13 23.64 -6.49
C LYS A 29 4.64 23.70 -6.81
N ASP A 30 4.00 22.60 -7.21
CA ASP A 30 2.58 22.59 -7.60
C ASP A 30 1.63 22.01 -6.53
N VAL A 31 2.11 21.72 -5.34
CA VAL A 31 1.38 21.02 -4.25
C VAL A 31 0.25 21.86 -3.62
N LYS A 32 0.00 23.08 -4.04
CA LYS A 32 -1.01 23.97 -3.41
C LYS A 32 -2.37 24.02 -4.11
N LYS A 33 -2.57 23.37 -5.24
CA LYS A 33 -3.90 23.26 -5.85
C LYS A 33 -4.59 21.99 -5.34
N GLU A 34 -5.82 22.17 -4.85
CA GLU A 34 -6.71 21.05 -4.56
C GLU A 34 -6.79 20.17 -5.81
N ARG A 35 -6.27 18.96 -5.71
CA ARG A 35 -6.26 18.03 -6.83
C ARG A 35 -7.63 17.41 -6.96
N VAL A 36 -8.38 17.84 -7.92
CA VAL A 36 -9.67 17.27 -8.28
C VAL A 36 -9.48 16.38 -9.50
N CYS A 37 -10.06 15.17 -9.48
CA CYS A 37 -9.99 14.27 -10.62
C CYS A 37 -10.71 14.90 -11.83
N PRO A 38 -10.06 15.09 -12.99
CA PRO A 38 -10.68 15.71 -14.15
C PRO A 38 -11.78 14.84 -14.77
N TYR A 39 -11.85 13.55 -14.43
CA TYR A 39 -12.83 12.62 -14.99
C TYR A 39 -14.08 12.45 -14.12
N CYS A 40 -13.95 12.39 -12.79
CA CYS A 40 -15.07 12.19 -11.89
C CYS A 40 -15.38 13.38 -10.97
N GLY A 41 -14.53 14.41 -10.95
CA GLY A 41 -14.69 15.57 -10.08
C GLY A 41 -14.41 15.31 -8.60
N GLU A 42 -13.99 14.08 -8.23
CA GLU A 42 -13.69 13.73 -6.85
C GLU A 42 -12.38 14.36 -6.37
N GLN A 43 -12.38 14.85 -5.14
CA GLN A 43 -11.19 15.41 -4.53
C GLN A 43 -10.17 14.32 -4.22
N GLN A 44 -8.92 14.56 -4.60
CA GLN A 44 -7.83 13.62 -4.38
C GLN A 44 -6.99 14.06 -3.18
N TYR A 45 -6.88 13.17 -2.21
CA TYR A 45 -6.14 13.40 -0.99
C TYR A 45 -4.71 12.90 -1.11
N LYS A 46 -3.81 13.52 -0.34
CA LYS A 46 -2.42 13.12 -0.31
C LYS A 46 -2.28 11.83 0.51
N ILE A 47 -1.62 10.84 -0.07
CA ILE A 47 -1.27 9.59 0.62
C ILE A 47 0.19 9.70 1.08
N ASN A 48 0.41 9.54 2.37
CA ASN A 48 1.73 9.50 2.98
C ASN A 48 2.06 8.05 3.36
N PHE A 49 3.31 7.67 3.18
CA PHE A 49 3.84 6.40 3.66
C PHE A 49 4.44 6.57 5.04
N GLU A 50 3.90 5.87 6.02
CA GLU A 50 4.46 5.76 7.37
C GLU A 50 5.24 4.45 7.49
N LYS A 51 6.54 4.58 7.70
CA LYS A 51 7.38 3.41 7.93
C LYS A 51 6.92 2.64 9.18
N PRO A 52 6.93 1.31 9.20
CA PRO A 52 7.52 0.44 8.17
C PRO A 52 6.57 0.07 7.02
N THR A 53 5.25 0.04 7.21
CA THR A 53 4.31 -0.58 6.24
C THR A 53 2.94 0.08 6.21
N SER A 54 2.76 1.25 6.80
CA SER A 54 1.46 1.90 6.92
C SER A 54 1.31 3.02 5.89
N PHE A 55 0.11 3.15 5.34
CA PHE A 55 -0.27 4.26 4.47
C PHE A 55 -1.35 5.08 5.14
N VAL A 56 -1.22 6.39 5.08
CA VAL A 56 -2.15 7.34 5.69
C VAL A 56 -2.60 8.33 4.64
N GLU A 57 -3.91 8.46 4.50
CA GLU A 57 -4.54 9.46 3.66
C GLU A 57 -4.81 10.72 4.47
N VAL A 58 -4.33 11.86 3.99
CA VAL A 58 -4.51 13.15 4.65
C VAL A 58 -5.69 13.86 4.00
N ILE A 59 -6.83 13.82 4.70
CA ILE A 59 -8.06 14.46 4.28
C ILE A 59 -8.06 15.89 4.80
N SER A 60 -8.13 16.86 3.90
CA SER A 60 -8.22 18.28 4.25
C SER A 60 -9.65 18.74 4.07
N VAL A 61 -10.33 19.05 5.16
CA VAL A 61 -11.69 19.58 5.15
C VAL A 61 -11.65 21.03 5.63
N VAL A 62 -12.29 21.92 4.89
CA VAL A 62 -12.47 23.31 5.31
C VAL A 62 -13.70 23.36 6.21
N ASP A 63 -13.52 23.75 7.46
CA ASP A 63 -14.63 23.98 8.39
C ASP A 63 -15.41 25.25 7.94
N GLU A 64 -16.65 25.06 7.56
CA GLU A 64 -17.52 26.13 7.08
C GLU A 64 -17.75 27.26 8.08
N ASN A 65 -17.65 26.95 9.39
CA ASN A 65 -17.89 27.92 10.47
C ASN A 65 -16.65 28.78 10.79
N THR A 66 -15.46 28.21 10.66
CA THR A 66 -14.21 28.87 11.08
C THR A 66 -13.32 29.24 9.91
N GLY A 67 -13.60 28.76 8.70
CA GLY A 67 -12.77 28.95 7.49
C GLY A 67 -11.37 28.31 7.61
N LYS A 68 -11.14 27.50 8.65
CA LYS A 68 -9.86 26.83 8.88
C LYS A 68 -9.85 25.46 8.25
N THR A 69 -8.73 25.12 7.61
CA THR A 69 -8.53 23.77 7.08
C THR A 69 -8.16 22.82 8.21
N ILE A 70 -9.04 21.87 8.49
CA ILE A 70 -8.78 20.78 9.42
C ILE A 70 -8.21 19.62 8.61
N LYS A 71 -7.03 19.13 9.00
CA LYS A 71 -6.40 17.95 8.42
C LYS A 71 -6.73 16.75 9.31
N THR A 72 -7.41 15.78 8.74
CA THR A 72 -7.69 14.50 9.39
C THR A 72 -6.87 13.43 8.70
N GLU A 73 -6.17 12.63 9.47
CA GLU A 73 -5.38 11.50 8.98
C GLU A 73 -6.21 10.22 9.09
N GLN A 74 -6.40 9.55 7.96
CA GLN A 74 -7.09 8.27 7.89
C GLN A 74 -6.11 7.19 7.46
N LYS A 75 -5.96 6.17 8.29
CA LYS A 75 -5.11 5.02 7.98
C LYS A 75 -5.78 4.13 6.94
N LEU A 76 -5.05 3.79 5.89
CA LEU A 76 -5.50 2.89 4.84
C LEU A 76 -5.17 1.44 5.21
N THR A 77 -6.13 0.55 5.02
CA THR A 77 -5.92 -0.88 5.14
C THR A 77 -5.24 -1.45 3.89
N SER A 78 -4.67 -2.66 3.99
CA SER A 78 -4.09 -3.34 2.83
C SER A 78 -5.14 -3.61 1.75
N ALA A 79 -6.39 -3.86 2.15
CA ALA A 79 -7.51 -4.06 1.25
C ALA A 79 -7.84 -2.78 0.46
N ASP A 80 -7.87 -1.62 1.15
CA ASP A 80 -8.13 -0.32 0.50
C ASP A 80 -7.04 0.01 -0.53
N ILE A 81 -5.77 -0.28 -0.18
CA ILE A 81 -4.64 -0.05 -1.08
C ILE A 81 -4.76 -0.95 -2.32
N ARG A 82 -5.04 -2.24 -2.11
CA ARG A 82 -5.21 -3.19 -3.20
C ARG A 82 -6.36 -2.78 -4.13
N GLU A 83 -7.52 -2.42 -3.58
CA GLU A 83 -8.67 -1.97 -4.35
C GLU A 83 -8.35 -0.73 -5.20
N ARG A 84 -7.59 0.22 -4.64
CA ARG A 84 -7.15 1.40 -5.39
C ARG A 84 -6.21 1.04 -6.55
N LEU A 85 -5.29 0.11 -6.33
CA LEU A 85 -4.37 -0.36 -7.36
C LEU A 85 -5.09 -1.15 -8.46
N GLU A 86 -6.10 -1.95 -8.13
CA GLU A 86 -6.93 -2.68 -9.09
C GLU A 86 -7.73 -1.75 -10.01
N ARG A 87 -8.07 -0.54 -9.55
CA ARG A 87 -8.82 0.45 -10.32
C ARG A 87 -7.98 1.21 -11.35
N ILE A 88 -6.66 1.03 -11.36
CA ILE A 88 -5.78 1.68 -12.33
C ILE A 88 -5.98 1.02 -13.69
N PRO A 89 -6.36 1.78 -14.74
CA PRO A 89 -6.54 1.23 -16.08
C PRO A 89 -5.20 0.85 -16.72
N ASP A 90 -5.23 -0.12 -17.62
CA ASP A 90 -4.03 -0.67 -18.26
C ASP A 90 -3.27 0.38 -19.09
N ASP A 91 -3.99 1.33 -19.69
CA ASP A 91 -3.37 2.41 -20.46
C ASP A 91 -2.48 3.31 -19.57
N ASP A 92 -2.97 3.62 -18.36
CA ASP A 92 -2.21 4.42 -17.39
C ASP A 92 -0.98 3.66 -16.87
N LEU A 93 -1.09 2.32 -16.72
CA LEU A 93 0.04 1.49 -16.32
C LEU A 93 1.16 1.48 -17.35
N ARG A 94 0.81 1.39 -18.64
CA ARG A 94 1.79 1.45 -19.73
C ARG A 94 2.52 2.79 -19.77
N LEU A 95 1.84 3.91 -19.46
CA LEU A 95 2.48 5.21 -19.33
C LEU A 95 3.49 5.28 -18.17
N LEU A 96 3.27 4.50 -17.11
CA LEU A 96 4.21 4.36 -15.99
C LEU A 96 5.35 3.37 -16.28
N GLY A 97 5.40 2.77 -17.46
CA GLY A 97 6.38 1.75 -17.80
C GLY A 97 6.11 0.39 -17.19
N ILE A 98 4.88 0.15 -16.71
CA ILE A 98 4.44 -1.13 -16.15
C ILE A 98 3.65 -1.86 -17.25
N ASP A 99 4.09 -3.07 -17.60
CA ASP A 99 3.35 -3.92 -18.51
C ASP A 99 2.25 -4.68 -17.74
N PRO A 100 0.96 -4.37 -17.97
CA PRO A 100 -0.14 -5.00 -17.24
C PRO A 100 -0.27 -6.50 -17.49
N ASP A 101 0.24 -7.00 -18.63
CA ASP A 101 0.20 -8.43 -18.98
C ASP A 101 1.25 -9.24 -18.19
N VAL A 102 2.32 -8.58 -17.72
CA VAL A 102 3.42 -9.21 -16.96
C VAL A 102 3.27 -9.00 -15.46
N ALA A 103 2.94 -7.77 -15.05
CA ALA A 103 2.87 -7.42 -13.63
C ALA A 103 1.86 -6.31 -13.38
N ARG A 104 0.80 -6.62 -12.66
CA ARG A 104 -0.15 -5.61 -12.21
C ARG A 104 0.23 -5.10 -10.82
N PRO A 105 0.04 -3.79 -10.53
CA PRO A 105 0.44 -3.18 -9.26
C PRO A 105 -0.27 -3.77 -8.05
N GLU A 106 -1.53 -4.22 -8.17
CA GLU A 106 -2.27 -4.85 -7.08
C GLU A 106 -1.66 -6.18 -6.62
N TRP A 107 -0.84 -6.83 -7.46
CA TRP A 107 -0.15 -8.07 -7.06
C TRP A 107 0.95 -7.85 -6.02
N ALA A 108 1.40 -6.61 -5.83
CA ALA A 108 2.31 -6.26 -4.74
C ALA A 108 1.67 -6.43 -3.36
N VAL A 109 0.33 -6.38 -3.28
CA VAL A 109 -0.42 -6.67 -2.07
C VAL A 109 -0.87 -8.12 -2.11
N LEU A 110 -0.17 -8.97 -1.38
CA LEU A 110 -0.41 -10.41 -1.36
C LEU A 110 -1.75 -10.74 -0.71
N THR A 111 -2.51 -11.63 -1.34
CA THR A 111 -3.73 -12.23 -0.78
C THR A 111 -3.47 -13.63 -0.20
N VAL A 112 -2.39 -14.26 -0.63
CA VAL A 112 -1.91 -15.55 -0.17
C VAL A 112 -0.43 -15.45 0.15
N LEU A 113 -0.02 -16.09 1.25
CA LEU A 113 1.39 -16.11 1.64
C LEU A 113 2.09 -17.29 0.96
N PRO A 114 3.14 -17.06 0.14
CA PRO A 114 3.94 -18.15 -0.41
C PRO A 114 4.78 -18.76 0.72
N VAL A 115 4.58 -20.06 0.98
CA VAL A 115 5.32 -20.78 2.00
C VAL A 115 6.54 -21.46 1.36
N PRO A 116 7.77 -21.10 1.77
CA PRO A 116 8.97 -21.72 1.21
C PRO A 116 9.04 -23.20 1.57
N PRO A 117 9.60 -24.05 0.67
CA PRO A 117 9.74 -25.46 0.91
C PRO A 117 10.70 -25.75 2.09
N VAL A 118 10.62 -26.95 2.65
CA VAL A 118 11.45 -27.36 3.78
C VAL A 118 12.95 -27.33 3.52
N THR A 119 13.37 -27.41 2.27
CA THR A 119 14.77 -27.29 1.86
C THR A 119 15.35 -25.89 2.10
N VAL A 120 14.50 -24.85 2.06
CA VAL A 120 14.89 -23.44 2.33
C VAL A 120 14.96 -23.16 3.84
N ARG A 121 14.20 -23.91 4.65
CA ARG A 121 14.12 -23.79 6.12
C ARG A 121 14.38 -25.13 6.81
N PRO A 122 15.60 -25.67 6.69
CA PRO A 122 15.89 -27.00 7.19
C PRO A 122 15.86 -27.03 8.72
N SER A 123 15.38 -28.16 9.27
CA SER A 123 15.54 -28.46 10.69
C SER A 123 16.89 -29.11 10.92
N ILE A 124 17.59 -28.68 11.95
CA ILE A 124 18.88 -29.23 12.36
C ILE A 124 18.73 -30.03 13.67
N ILE A 125 19.48 -31.11 13.81
CA ILE A 125 19.57 -31.85 15.04
C ILE A 125 20.84 -31.39 15.75
N LEU A 126 20.70 -30.88 16.97
CA LEU A 126 21.80 -30.44 17.80
C LEU A 126 22.53 -31.66 18.39
N GLU A 127 23.78 -31.45 18.84
CA GLU A 127 24.60 -32.51 19.44
C GLU A 127 23.94 -33.21 20.62
N ASN A 128 23.05 -32.53 21.34
CA ASN A 128 22.25 -33.08 22.45
C ASN A 128 21.04 -33.90 21.97
N GLY A 129 20.88 -34.13 20.67
CA GLY A 129 19.74 -34.86 20.09
C GLY A 129 18.45 -34.01 19.96
N GLN A 130 18.47 -32.75 20.40
CA GLN A 130 17.33 -31.88 20.30
C GLN A 130 17.19 -31.33 18.88
N ARG A 131 15.96 -31.31 18.34
CA ARG A 131 15.66 -30.75 17.05
C ARG A 131 15.48 -29.24 17.17
N SER A 132 16.26 -28.49 16.40
CA SER A 132 16.12 -27.05 16.26
C SER A 132 15.55 -26.74 14.90
N GLU A 133 14.57 -25.87 14.84
CA GLU A 133 13.96 -25.41 13.60
C GLU A 133 14.45 -24.02 13.23
N ASP A 134 14.43 -23.72 11.93
CA ASP A 134 14.81 -22.42 11.38
C ASP A 134 13.84 -21.32 11.87
N ASP A 135 14.36 -20.12 12.09
CA ASP A 135 13.57 -18.94 12.52
C ASP A 135 12.43 -18.64 11.55
N LEU A 136 12.61 -18.92 10.25
CA LEU A 136 11.57 -18.75 9.25
C LEU A 136 10.36 -19.64 9.54
N THR A 137 10.57 -20.87 10.03
CA THR A 137 9.50 -21.79 10.45
C THR A 137 8.74 -21.23 11.65
N HIS A 138 9.44 -20.65 12.62
CA HIS A 138 8.79 -20.01 13.78
C HIS A 138 7.94 -18.81 13.35
N LYS A 139 8.42 -17.99 12.42
CA LYS A 139 7.67 -16.87 11.89
C LYS A 139 6.41 -17.29 11.12
N LEU A 140 6.47 -18.36 10.35
CA LEU A 140 5.30 -18.92 9.67
C LEU A 140 4.25 -19.42 10.67
N VAL A 141 4.68 -20.05 11.76
CA VAL A 141 3.78 -20.48 12.84
C VAL A 141 3.13 -19.27 13.52
N ASP A 142 3.89 -18.21 13.77
CA ASP A 142 3.36 -16.97 14.35
C ASP A 142 2.29 -16.34 13.45
N ILE A 143 2.52 -16.30 12.13
CA ILE A 143 1.54 -15.81 11.16
C ILE A 143 0.25 -16.63 11.22
N ILE A 144 0.33 -17.95 11.26
CA ILE A 144 -0.85 -18.83 11.36
C ILE A 144 -1.63 -18.55 12.64
N ARG A 145 -0.94 -18.43 13.78
CA ARG A 145 -1.55 -18.16 15.10
C ARG A 145 -2.26 -16.79 15.12
N ILE A 146 -1.60 -15.77 14.58
CA ILE A 146 -2.18 -14.42 14.50
C ILE A 146 -3.39 -14.43 13.58
N ASN A 147 -3.31 -15.08 12.42
CA ASN A 147 -4.42 -15.19 11.48
C ASN A 147 -5.61 -15.95 12.07
N GLN A 148 -5.37 -17.01 12.83
CA GLN A 148 -6.44 -17.73 13.53
C GLN A 148 -7.12 -16.83 14.56
N ARG A 149 -6.35 -16.13 15.41
CA ARG A 149 -6.88 -15.17 16.39
C ARG A 149 -7.66 -14.03 15.72
N PHE A 150 -7.16 -13.55 14.59
CA PHE A 150 -7.87 -12.53 13.80
C PHE A 150 -9.24 -13.03 13.35
N ARG A 151 -9.33 -14.25 12.81
CA ARG A 151 -10.60 -14.85 12.40
C ARG A 151 -11.57 -15.02 13.57
N GLU A 152 -11.07 -15.55 14.69
CA GLU A 152 -11.88 -15.72 15.90
C GLU A 152 -12.45 -14.38 16.40
N ASN A 153 -11.65 -13.31 16.39
CA ASN A 153 -12.11 -11.98 16.77
C ASN A 153 -13.10 -11.39 15.77
N GLN A 154 -12.92 -11.64 14.49
CA GLN A 154 -13.84 -11.21 13.44
C GLN A 154 -15.19 -11.94 13.56
N ASP A 155 -15.18 -13.24 13.76
CA ASP A 155 -16.37 -14.07 13.92
C ASP A 155 -17.13 -13.72 15.22
N ALA A 156 -16.41 -13.35 16.27
CA ALA A 156 -16.96 -12.88 17.52
C ALA A 156 -17.52 -11.44 17.46
N GLY A 157 -17.39 -10.74 16.34
CA GLY A 157 -17.83 -9.35 16.19
C GLY A 157 -17.06 -8.36 17.07
N ALA A 158 -15.78 -8.61 17.30
CA ALA A 158 -14.93 -7.74 18.11
C ALA A 158 -14.85 -6.32 17.52
N PRO A 159 -14.71 -5.27 18.35
CA PRO A 159 -14.51 -3.90 17.87
C PRO A 159 -13.30 -3.79 16.95
N GLN A 160 -13.42 -2.96 15.91
CA GLN A 160 -12.40 -2.79 14.87
C GLN A 160 -11.02 -2.44 15.44
N LEU A 161 -10.97 -1.71 16.56
CA LEU A 161 -9.74 -1.38 17.26
C LEU A 161 -8.96 -2.62 17.73
N ILE A 162 -9.68 -3.68 18.20
CA ILE A 162 -9.04 -4.93 18.65
C ILE A 162 -8.53 -5.72 17.44
N ILE A 163 -9.26 -5.65 16.34
CA ILE A 163 -8.88 -6.28 15.07
C ILE A 163 -7.59 -5.63 14.53
N GLU A 164 -7.47 -4.31 14.57
CA GLU A 164 -6.30 -3.56 14.09
C GLU A 164 -5.04 -3.77 14.94
N VAL A 165 -5.17 -3.93 16.27
CA VAL A 165 -4.02 -4.20 17.17
C VAL A 165 -3.37 -5.55 16.86
N ASN A 166 -4.12 -6.54 16.40
CA ASN A 166 -3.59 -7.85 16.02
C ASN A 166 -2.88 -7.85 14.64
N HIS A 167 -2.92 -6.74 13.91
CA HIS A 167 -2.23 -6.55 12.63
C HIS A 167 -0.78 -6.02 12.77
N ARG A 168 -0.33 -5.71 14.00
CA ARG A 168 1.04 -5.26 14.28
C ARG A 168 1.90 -6.42 14.76
#